data_8ddde842ef93d406a2c511fbeb5a66a6
#
_entry.id   8ddde842ef93d406a2c511fbeb5a66a6
#
_cell.length_a   1.000
_cell.length_b   1.000
_cell.length_c   1.000
_cell.angle_alpha   90.00
_cell.angle_beta   90.00
_cell.angle_gamma   90.00
#
_symmetry.space_group_name_H-M   'P 1'
#
loop_
_entity.id
_entity.type
_entity.pdbx_description
1 polymer ?
#
loop_
_entity_poly.entity_id
_entity_poly.type
_entity_poly.pdbx_seq_one_letter_code
_entity_poly.pdbx_strand_id
1 'polypeptide(L)'
;EISACLVGSEMCIRDRPVIEASSIKIAETAKMYENVQRDVLIALANEYADFCKSEGININEVTECAASKWNFAKVYPGLVGGHCIGVDTYYLMKRAKDKKQSLNLVQTARHINEAESKKVATRIKDYAVFINAQRILLLGFSYKANTPDCRNTKVADVYNELKQHCLVVDCFDP
;
A
#
# COMPACT_ATOMS: atom_id res chain seq x y z
N GLU A 1 28.32 -15.23 5.55
CA GLU A 1 26.95 -15.78 5.72
C GLU A 1 25.99 -14.60 5.89
N ILE A 2 25.17 -14.35 4.89
CA ILE A 2 24.14 -13.29 4.95
C ILE A 2 22.83 -13.99 5.28
N SER A 3 22.36 -13.82 6.50
CA SER A 3 21.05 -14.32 6.92
C SER A 3 19.93 -13.61 6.17
N ALA A 4 18.96 -14.35 5.66
CA ALA A 4 17.78 -13.81 4.98
C ALA A 4 16.98 -12.80 5.81
N CYS A 5 17.20 -12.76 7.12
CA CYS A 5 16.53 -11.88 8.06
C CYS A 5 17.14 -10.48 8.17
N LEU A 6 18.33 -10.23 7.59
CA LEU A 6 19.03 -8.94 7.68
C LEU A 6 18.42 -7.85 6.78
N VAL A 7 17.41 -8.16 5.98
CA VAL A 7 16.71 -7.21 5.11
C VAL A 7 15.43 -6.67 5.76
N GLY A 8 15.13 -7.03 7.00
CA GLY A 8 13.97 -6.55 7.77
C GLY A 8 14.34 -5.41 8.74
N SER A 9 13.32 -4.67 9.19
CA SER A 9 13.47 -3.74 10.31
C SER A 9 14.01 -4.47 11.56
N GLU A 10 14.69 -3.77 12.47
CA GLU A 10 15.22 -4.36 13.72
C GLU A 10 14.17 -5.16 14.52
N MET A 11 12.88 -4.80 14.43
CA MET A 11 11.79 -5.55 15.02
C MET A 11 11.64 -6.97 14.45
N CYS A 12 11.86 -7.16 13.15
CA CYS A 12 11.77 -8.49 12.53
C CYS A 12 12.90 -9.41 12.96
N ILE A 13 14.05 -8.87 13.35
CA ILE A 13 15.23 -9.63 13.79
C ILE A 13 15.02 -10.18 15.22
N ARG A 14 14.29 -9.46 16.05
CA ARG A 14 14.09 -9.82 17.47
C ARG A 14 13.00 -10.86 17.70
N ASP A 15 11.95 -10.82 16.90
CA ASP A 15 10.70 -11.51 17.20
C ASP A 15 10.44 -12.76 16.34
N ARG A 16 11.34 -13.10 15.41
CA ARG A 16 11.14 -14.23 14.50
C ARG A 16 12.38 -15.14 14.43
N PRO A 17 12.19 -16.44 14.24
CA PRO A 17 13.31 -17.34 14.04
C PRO A 17 14.09 -16.95 12.78
N VAL A 18 15.40 -16.97 12.88
CA VAL A 18 16.31 -16.83 11.74
C VAL A 18 16.23 -18.10 10.90
N ILE A 19 15.89 -17.95 9.63
CA ILE A 19 15.85 -19.06 8.67
C ILE A 19 17.03 -18.89 7.73
N GLU A 20 17.88 -19.90 7.64
CA GLU A 20 18.98 -19.95 6.71
C GLU A 20 18.46 -20.25 5.30
N ALA A 21 18.74 -19.37 4.35
CA ALA A 21 18.43 -19.60 2.95
C ALA A 21 19.61 -20.32 2.27
N SER A 22 19.33 -21.28 1.40
CA SER A 22 20.37 -22.06 0.69
C SER A 22 21.17 -21.21 -0.32
N SER A 23 20.76 -19.98 -0.60
CA SER A 23 21.53 -19.01 -1.40
C SER A 23 21.02 -17.59 -1.18
N ILE A 24 21.86 -16.59 -1.43
CA ILE A 24 21.51 -15.16 -1.42
C ILE A 24 20.32 -14.89 -2.36
N LYS A 25 20.31 -15.51 -3.53
CA LYS A 25 19.24 -15.35 -4.51
C LYS A 25 17.87 -15.79 -3.97
N ILE A 26 17.81 -16.88 -3.18
CA ILE A 26 16.58 -17.32 -2.54
C ILE A 26 16.16 -16.33 -1.47
N ALA A 27 17.08 -15.84 -0.64
CA ALA A 27 16.80 -14.84 0.38
C ALA A 27 16.21 -13.55 -0.21
N GLU A 28 16.84 -13.00 -1.25
CA GLU A 28 16.35 -11.82 -1.96
C GLU A 28 14.98 -12.05 -2.62
N THR A 29 14.79 -13.21 -3.26
CA THR A 29 13.52 -13.57 -3.90
C THR A 29 12.41 -13.74 -2.86
N ALA A 30 12.69 -14.33 -1.71
CA ALA A 30 11.73 -14.49 -0.61
C ALA A 30 11.26 -13.12 -0.08
N LYS A 31 12.17 -12.17 0.11
CA LYS A 31 11.83 -10.80 0.53
C LYS A 31 10.97 -10.09 -0.52
N MET A 32 11.35 -10.21 -1.78
CA MET A 32 10.60 -9.65 -2.89
C MET A 32 9.18 -10.25 -2.99
N TYR A 33 9.05 -11.57 -2.81
CA TYR A 33 7.78 -12.27 -2.82
C TYR A 33 6.84 -11.80 -1.69
N GLU A 34 7.37 -11.62 -0.47
CA GLU A 34 6.61 -11.09 0.68
C GLU A 34 6.04 -9.69 0.38
N ASN A 35 6.85 -8.78 -0.16
CA ASN A 35 6.41 -7.43 -0.50
C ASN A 35 5.37 -7.43 -1.63
N VAL A 36 5.56 -8.25 -2.67
CA VAL A 36 4.61 -8.38 -3.79
C VAL A 36 3.29 -8.99 -3.33
N GLN A 37 3.32 -10.00 -2.46
CA GLN A 37 2.10 -10.57 -1.88
C GLN A 37 1.29 -9.50 -1.15
N ARG A 38 1.95 -8.66 -0.35
CA ARG A 38 1.29 -7.57 0.38
C ARG A 38 0.69 -6.55 -0.57
N ASP A 39 1.40 -6.18 -1.63
CA ASP A 39 0.91 -5.26 -2.67
C ASP A 39 -0.36 -5.78 -3.35
N VAL A 40 -0.38 -7.06 -3.72
CA VAL A 40 -1.55 -7.72 -4.33
C VAL A 40 -2.73 -7.78 -3.37
N LEU A 41 -2.48 -8.08 -2.10
CA LEU A 41 -3.55 -8.16 -1.08
C LEU A 41 -4.15 -6.77 -0.78
N ILE A 42 -3.34 -5.71 -0.79
CA ILE A 42 -3.86 -4.33 -0.63
C ILE A 42 -4.68 -3.94 -1.85
N ALA A 43 -4.23 -4.27 -3.07
CA ALA A 43 -4.99 -4.01 -4.29
C ALA A 43 -6.36 -4.71 -4.26
N LEU A 44 -6.40 -5.97 -3.84
CA LEU A 44 -7.66 -6.70 -3.66
C LEU A 44 -8.56 -6.02 -2.62
N ALA A 45 -8.00 -5.60 -1.48
CA ALA A 45 -8.75 -4.90 -0.44
C ALA A 45 -9.32 -3.56 -0.96
N ASN A 46 -8.56 -2.81 -1.76
CA ASN A 46 -8.98 -1.56 -2.37
C ASN A 46 -10.15 -1.78 -3.36
N GLU A 47 -10.04 -2.76 -4.27
CA GLU A 47 -11.15 -3.09 -5.18
C GLU A 47 -12.41 -3.57 -4.43
N TYR A 48 -12.21 -4.43 -3.43
CA TYR A 48 -13.32 -4.95 -2.64
C TYR A 48 -14.01 -3.87 -1.80
N ALA A 49 -13.25 -2.85 -1.36
CA ALA A 49 -13.82 -1.67 -0.70
C ALA A 49 -14.71 -0.84 -1.62
N ASP A 50 -14.34 -0.67 -2.90
CA ASP A 50 -15.18 0.01 -3.88
C ASP A 50 -16.48 -0.77 -4.14
N PHE A 51 -16.41 -2.10 -4.23
CA PHE A 51 -17.59 -2.97 -4.32
C PHE A 51 -18.48 -2.84 -3.07
N CYS A 52 -17.92 -3.01 -1.87
CA CYS A 52 -18.67 -2.89 -0.62
C CYS A 52 -19.37 -1.52 -0.50
N LYS A 53 -18.69 -0.44 -0.92
CA LYS A 53 -19.27 0.90 -0.94
C LYS A 53 -20.49 0.97 -1.86
N SER A 54 -20.46 0.34 -3.03
CA SER A 54 -21.60 0.33 -3.97
C SER A 54 -22.82 -0.41 -3.41
N GLU A 55 -22.59 -1.38 -2.52
CA GLU A 55 -23.63 -2.15 -1.83
C GLU A 55 -24.03 -1.55 -0.46
N GLY A 56 -23.44 -0.43 -0.04
CA GLY A 56 -23.69 0.16 1.27
C GLY A 56 -23.13 -0.66 2.45
N ILE A 57 -22.11 -1.49 2.19
CA ILE A 57 -21.49 -2.39 3.17
C ILE A 57 -20.20 -1.78 3.70
N ASN A 58 -19.93 -1.95 4.99
CA ASN A 58 -18.68 -1.52 5.62
C ASN A 58 -17.58 -2.57 5.43
N ILE A 59 -16.59 -2.26 4.59
CA ILE A 59 -15.45 -3.15 4.32
C ILE A 59 -14.67 -3.55 5.58
N ASN A 60 -14.58 -2.69 6.58
CA ASN A 60 -13.86 -3.02 7.82
C ASN A 60 -14.58 -4.13 8.59
N GLU A 61 -15.92 -4.08 8.69
CA GLU A 61 -16.70 -5.15 9.31
C GLU A 61 -16.59 -6.46 8.53
N VAL A 62 -16.61 -6.40 7.21
CA VAL A 62 -16.39 -7.58 6.34
C VAL A 62 -15.02 -8.18 6.60
N THR A 63 -13.98 -7.34 6.68
CA THR A 63 -12.59 -7.79 6.95
C THR A 63 -12.49 -8.44 8.34
N GLU A 64 -13.11 -7.85 9.37
CA GLU A 64 -13.12 -8.44 10.72
C GLU A 64 -13.85 -9.79 10.76
N CYS A 65 -15.00 -9.89 10.12
CA CYS A 65 -15.75 -11.15 10.02
C CYS A 65 -14.93 -12.23 9.27
N ALA A 66 -14.32 -11.89 8.15
CA ALA A 66 -13.48 -12.80 7.38
C ALA A 66 -12.24 -13.24 8.16
N ALA A 67 -11.66 -12.35 8.98
CA ALA A 67 -10.49 -12.63 9.81
C ALA A 67 -10.77 -13.61 10.96
N SER A 68 -12.04 -13.96 11.22
CA SER A 68 -12.38 -15.09 12.12
C SER A 68 -11.85 -16.43 11.59
N LYS A 69 -11.57 -16.54 10.31
CA LYS A 69 -11.01 -17.72 9.69
C LYS A 69 -9.49 -17.71 9.74
N TRP A 70 -8.89 -18.74 10.28
CA TRP A 70 -7.45 -18.84 10.57
C TRP A 70 -6.52 -18.62 9.37
N ASN A 71 -6.97 -18.89 8.15
CA ASN A 71 -6.18 -18.75 6.93
C ASN A 71 -6.47 -17.44 6.14
N PHE A 72 -7.27 -16.54 6.69
CA PHE A 72 -7.53 -15.24 6.07
C PHE A 72 -6.39 -14.27 6.36
N ALA A 73 -5.79 -13.72 5.32
CA ALA A 73 -4.79 -12.68 5.46
C ALA A 73 -5.48 -11.33 5.70
N LYS A 74 -5.47 -10.88 6.96
CA LYS A 74 -6.12 -9.63 7.37
C LYS A 74 -5.38 -8.42 6.82
N VAL A 75 -5.93 -7.82 5.77
CA VAL A 75 -5.41 -6.62 5.11
C VAL A 75 -6.56 -5.64 4.89
N TYR A 76 -6.31 -4.36 5.14
CA TYR A 76 -7.26 -3.30 4.95
C TYR A 76 -6.97 -2.48 3.68
N PRO A 77 -7.99 -1.83 3.10
CA PRO A 77 -7.79 -0.86 2.03
C PRO A 77 -6.86 0.28 2.47
N GLY A 78 -6.06 0.79 1.55
CA GLY A 78 -5.17 1.91 1.85
C GLY A 78 -4.21 2.28 0.74
N LEU A 79 -3.49 3.36 0.96
CA LEU A 79 -2.45 3.85 0.07
C LEU A 79 -1.18 3.01 0.21
N VAL A 80 -0.54 2.69 -0.90
CA VAL A 80 0.73 1.95 -0.92
C VAL A 80 1.87 2.88 -1.25
N GLY A 81 2.53 3.38 -0.22
CA GLY A 81 3.71 4.24 -0.31
C GLY A 81 4.98 3.58 0.24
N GLY A 82 6.02 4.41 0.43
CA GLY A 82 7.31 3.99 0.96
C GLY A 82 8.25 3.40 -0.08
N HIS A 83 9.37 2.87 0.39
CA HIS A 83 10.49 2.46 -0.46
C HIS A 83 10.63 0.94 -0.67
N CYS A 84 9.69 0.15 -0.15
CA CYS A 84 9.70 -1.31 -0.30
C CYS A 84 8.55 -1.79 -1.20
N ILE A 85 7.31 -1.83 -0.70
CA ILE A 85 6.18 -2.46 -1.41
C ILE A 85 5.96 -1.83 -2.80
N GLY A 86 5.94 -0.49 -2.86
CA GLY A 86 5.72 0.24 -4.11
C GLY A 86 6.92 0.23 -5.08
N VAL A 87 8.11 -0.24 -4.67
CA VAL A 87 9.34 -0.21 -5.47
C VAL A 87 9.77 -1.61 -5.89
N ASP A 88 9.84 -2.57 -4.97
CA ASP A 88 10.30 -3.94 -5.22
C ASP A 88 9.48 -4.64 -6.32
N THR A 89 8.19 -4.33 -6.37
CA THR A 89 7.27 -4.83 -7.39
C THR A 89 7.72 -4.44 -8.81
N TYR A 90 8.23 -3.21 -9.00
CA TYR A 90 8.75 -2.77 -10.30
C TYR A 90 10.05 -3.48 -10.67
N TYR A 91 10.94 -3.72 -9.70
CA TYR A 91 12.15 -4.50 -9.96
C TYR A 91 11.81 -5.93 -10.40
N LEU A 92 10.84 -6.56 -9.74
CA LEU A 92 10.37 -7.90 -10.11
C LEU A 92 9.78 -7.91 -11.53
N MET A 93 8.90 -6.96 -11.86
CA MET A 93 8.30 -6.85 -13.19
C MET A 93 9.36 -6.63 -14.27
N LYS A 94 10.35 -5.75 -14.01
CA LYS A 94 11.48 -5.53 -14.92
C LYS A 94 12.27 -6.82 -15.13
N ARG A 95 12.60 -7.53 -14.06
CA ARG A 95 13.35 -8.80 -14.15
C ARG A 95 12.58 -9.88 -14.90
N ALA A 96 11.27 -9.99 -14.67
CA ALA A 96 10.42 -10.92 -15.41
C ALA A 96 10.42 -10.60 -16.92
N LYS A 97 10.29 -9.30 -17.28
CA LYS A 97 10.36 -8.85 -18.68
C LYS A 97 11.68 -9.22 -19.34
N ASP A 98 12.81 -9.06 -18.64
CA ASP A 98 14.14 -9.46 -19.14
C ASP A 98 14.23 -10.97 -19.37
N LYS A 99 13.40 -11.76 -18.68
CA LYS A 99 13.26 -13.22 -18.88
C LYS A 99 12.10 -13.60 -19.80
N LYS A 100 11.51 -12.63 -20.51
CA LYS A 100 10.36 -12.82 -21.43
C LYS A 100 9.13 -13.42 -20.72
N GLN A 101 8.96 -13.10 -19.44
CA GLN A 101 7.80 -13.50 -18.63
C GLN A 101 6.91 -12.30 -18.36
N SER A 102 5.60 -12.54 -18.24
CA SER A 102 4.61 -11.55 -17.86
C SER A 102 4.05 -11.88 -16.46
N LEU A 103 3.98 -10.87 -15.62
CA LEU A 103 3.40 -10.95 -14.27
C LEU A 103 2.11 -10.14 -14.22
N ASN A 104 1.10 -10.58 -14.95
CA ASN A 104 -0.16 -9.82 -15.17
C ASN A 104 -0.86 -9.45 -13.87
N LEU A 105 -0.97 -10.38 -12.92
CA LEU A 105 -1.58 -10.12 -11.62
C LEU A 105 -0.85 -9.00 -10.86
N VAL A 106 0.47 -9.06 -10.84
CA VAL A 106 1.32 -8.08 -10.15
C VAL A 106 1.20 -6.71 -10.81
N GLN A 107 1.17 -6.68 -12.15
CA GLN A 107 1.01 -5.45 -12.92
C GLN A 107 -0.37 -4.81 -12.67
N THR A 108 -1.43 -5.61 -12.65
CA THR A 108 -2.79 -5.14 -12.35
C THR A 108 -2.87 -4.60 -10.93
N ALA A 109 -2.34 -5.30 -9.94
CA ALA A 109 -2.30 -4.85 -8.55
C ALA A 109 -1.58 -3.50 -8.40
N ARG A 110 -0.44 -3.32 -9.08
CA ARG A 110 0.26 -2.03 -9.09
C ARG A 110 -0.59 -0.92 -9.69
N HIS A 111 -1.28 -1.18 -10.79
CA HIS A 111 -2.15 -0.19 -11.42
C HIS A 111 -3.29 0.24 -10.47
N ILE A 112 -3.92 -0.71 -9.79
CA ILE A 112 -4.99 -0.43 -8.81
C ILE A 112 -4.45 0.45 -7.67
N ASN A 113 -3.31 0.05 -7.06
CA ASN A 113 -2.72 0.77 -5.95
C ASN A 113 -2.19 2.17 -6.33
N GLU A 114 -1.65 2.33 -7.54
CA GLU A 114 -1.24 3.65 -8.05
C GLU A 114 -2.44 4.59 -8.28
N ALA A 115 -3.56 4.05 -8.73
CA ALA A 115 -4.77 4.84 -8.96
C ALA A 115 -5.48 5.25 -7.66
N GLU A 116 -5.18 4.61 -6.53
CA GLU A 116 -5.94 4.80 -5.28
C GLU A 116 -5.77 6.21 -4.71
N SER A 117 -4.61 6.85 -4.81
CA SER A 117 -4.42 8.23 -4.35
C SER A 117 -5.35 9.21 -5.08
N LYS A 118 -5.55 9.04 -6.39
CA LYS A 118 -6.48 9.85 -7.17
C LYS A 118 -7.94 9.59 -6.78
N LYS A 119 -8.31 8.33 -6.54
CA LYS A 119 -9.65 7.98 -6.06
C LYS A 119 -9.93 8.60 -4.70
N VAL A 120 -8.96 8.55 -3.77
CA VAL A 120 -9.06 9.17 -2.45
C VAL A 120 -9.25 10.69 -2.59
N ALA A 121 -8.42 11.36 -3.39
CA ALA A 121 -8.53 12.79 -3.62
C ALA A 121 -9.90 13.17 -4.22
N THR A 122 -10.40 12.39 -5.19
CA THR A 122 -11.73 12.60 -5.79
C THR A 122 -12.83 12.49 -4.73
N ARG A 123 -12.80 11.46 -3.89
CA ARG A 123 -13.76 11.27 -2.78
C ARG A 123 -13.75 12.44 -1.79
N ILE A 124 -12.56 12.92 -1.42
CA ILE A 124 -12.40 14.08 -0.53
C ILE A 124 -12.98 15.34 -1.18
N LYS A 125 -12.63 15.58 -2.45
CA LYS A 125 -13.14 16.73 -3.22
C LYS A 125 -14.68 16.72 -3.28
N ASP A 126 -15.27 15.59 -3.67
CA ASP A 126 -16.72 15.48 -3.82
C ASP A 126 -17.43 15.72 -2.48
N TYR A 127 -16.88 15.22 -1.38
CA TYR A 127 -17.39 15.50 -0.05
C TYR A 127 -17.21 16.97 0.36
N ALA A 128 -16.05 17.57 0.07
CA ALA A 128 -15.79 18.98 0.34
C ALA A 128 -16.78 19.89 -0.41
N VAL A 129 -17.08 19.56 -1.66
CA VAL A 129 -18.12 20.27 -2.45
C VAL A 129 -19.49 20.11 -1.80
N PHE A 130 -19.86 18.90 -1.41
CA PHE A 130 -21.14 18.60 -0.78
C PHE A 130 -21.38 19.41 0.50
N ILE A 131 -20.35 19.59 1.34
CA ILE A 131 -20.44 20.36 2.59
C ILE A 131 -20.02 21.84 2.42
N ASN A 132 -19.75 22.29 1.21
CA ASN A 132 -19.26 23.65 0.89
C ASN A 132 -17.98 24.01 1.68
N ALA A 133 -17.06 23.08 1.85
CA ALA A 133 -15.79 23.34 2.52
C ALA A 133 -14.83 24.14 1.62
N GLN A 134 -14.16 25.14 2.20
CA GLN A 134 -13.17 25.96 1.53
C GLN A 134 -11.73 25.52 1.85
N ARG A 135 -11.55 24.77 2.93
CA ARG A 135 -10.24 24.30 3.40
C ARG A 135 -10.31 22.83 3.77
N ILE A 136 -9.21 22.13 3.52
CA ILE A 136 -9.01 20.73 3.85
C ILE A 136 -7.74 20.62 4.68
N LEU A 137 -7.78 19.89 5.78
CA LEU A 137 -6.61 19.51 6.55
C LEU A 137 -6.37 18.01 6.39
N LEU A 138 -5.22 17.65 5.83
CA LEU A 138 -4.74 16.26 5.81
C LEU A 138 -3.97 16.00 7.10
N LEU A 139 -4.39 14.99 7.86
CA LEU A 139 -3.71 14.53 9.08
C LEU A 139 -2.89 13.28 8.78
N GLY A 140 -1.56 13.40 8.95
CA GLY A 140 -0.59 12.37 8.60
C GLY A 140 -0.07 12.54 7.18
N PHE A 141 1.26 12.52 7.03
CA PHE A 141 1.94 12.63 5.75
C PHE A 141 2.93 11.48 5.54
N SER A 142 3.49 10.94 6.61
CA SER A 142 4.39 9.79 6.58
C SER A 142 3.70 8.56 5.98
N TYR A 143 4.44 7.71 5.27
CA TYR A 143 3.87 6.50 4.69
C TYR A 143 3.53 5.42 5.73
N LYS A 144 4.02 5.57 6.96
CA LYS A 144 3.81 4.62 8.06
C LYS A 144 3.73 5.35 9.40
N ALA A 145 2.79 4.95 10.24
CA ALA A 145 2.64 5.49 11.59
C ALA A 145 3.91 5.33 12.43
N ASN A 146 4.21 6.32 13.25
CA ASN A 146 5.37 6.36 14.16
C ASN A 146 6.73 6.23 13.44
N THR A 147 6.82 6.69 12.19
CA THR A 147 8.04 6.65 11.41
C THR A 147 8.20 7.99 10.68
N PRO A 148 9.22 8.80 10.99
CA PRO A 148 9.43 10.12 10.36
C PRO A 148 10.04 9.95 8.95
N ASP A 149 9.34 9.25 8.07
CA ASP A 149 9.78 8.97 6.70
C ASP A 149 8.66 9.30 5.70
N CYS A 150 8.90 10.35 4.92
CA CYS A 150 7.97 10.85 3.91
C CYS A 150 8.36 10.42 2.48
N ARG A 151 9.38 9.55 2.33
CA ARG A 151 9.81 9.12 0.99
C ARG A 151 8.73 8.29 0.31
N ASN A 152 8.41 8.68 -0.94
CA ASN A 152 7.37 8.02 -1.75
C ASN A 152 6.01 7.91 -1.04
N THR A 153 5.67 8.86 -0.17
CA THR A 153 4.34 8.88 0.43
C THR A 153 3.27 9.16 -0.63
N LYS A 154 2.22 8.36 -0.64
CA LYS A 154 1.07 8.57 -1.54
C LYS A 154 0.14 9.69 -1.07
N VAL A 155 0.33 10.19 0.14
CA VAL A 155 -0.37 11.38 0.64
C VAL A 155 0.06 12.62 -0.15
N ALA A 156 1.31 12.66 -0.62
CA ALA A 156 1.76 13.75 -1.51
C ALA A 156 0.97 13.77 -2.83
N ASP A 157 0.66 12.61 -3.41
CA ASP A 157 -0.16 12.52 -4.62
C ASP A 157 -1.59 13.00 -4.35
N VAL A 158 -2.18 12.61 -3.21
CA VAL A 158 -3.50 13.10 -2.77
C VAL A 158 -3.50 14.62 -2.59
N TYR A 159 -2.49 15.15 -1.89
CA TYR A 159 -2.33 16.58 -1.66
C TYR A 159 -2.25 17.37 -2.98
N ASN A 160 -1.40 16.91 -3.90
CA ASN A 160 -1.20 17.57 -5.19
C ASN A 160 -2.47 17.53 -6.05
N GLU A 161 -3.19 16.41 -6.07
CA GLU A 161 -4.45 16.29 -6.79
C GLU A 161 -5.52 17.24 -6.23
N LEU A 162 -5.64 17.34 -4.91
CA LEU A 162 -6.60 18.24 -4.26
C LEU A 162 -6.28 19.72 -4.56
N LYS A 163 -5.01 20.11 -4.59
CA LYS A 163 -4.60 21.49 -4.93
C LYS A 163 -4.97 21.90 -6.34
N GLN A 164 -5.08 20.96 -7.28
CA GLN A 164 -5.51 21.28 -8.65
C GLN A 164 -6.97 21.74 -8.72
N HIS A 165 -7.76 21.50 -7.68
CA HIS A 165 -9.17 21.87 -7.61
C HIS A 165 -9.47 23.19 -6.87
N CYS A 166 -8.48 24.09 -6.76
CA CYS A 166 -8.62 25.42 -6.12
C CYS A 166 -9.04 25.37 -4.63
N LEU A 167 -8.87 24.26 -3.95
CA LEU A 167 -9.07 24.13 -2.51
C LEU A 167 -7.81 24.56 -1.74
N VAL A 168 -8.00 25.19 -0.60
CA VAL A 168 -6.90 25.42 0.34
C VAL A 168 -6.65 24.10 1.07
N VAL A 169 -5.49 23.51 0.85
CA VAL A 169 -5.12 22.21 1.44
C VAL A 169 -3.92 22.42 2.35
N ASP A 170 -4.11 22.14 3.61
CA ASP A 170 -3.05 22.10 4.63
C ASP A 170 -2.73 20.64 4.97
N CYS A 171 -1.51 20.39 5.42
CA CYS A 171 -1.09 19.07 5.88
C CYS A 171 -0.37 19.20 7.21
N PHE A 172 -0.67 18.30 8.15
CA PHE A 172 -0.04 18.22 9.45
C PHE A 172 0.33 16.78 9.77
N ASP A 173 1.59 16.56 10.14
CA ASP A 173 2.11 15.28 10.63
C ASP A 173 2.89 15.58 11.93
N PRO A 174 2.50 15.04 13.09
CA PRO A 174 3.12 15.34 14.39
C PRO A 174 4.54 14.77 14.54
#